data_c69cb73c87f8bc6e12aec4f863d75a94
#
_entry.id   c69cb73c87f8bc6e12aec4f863d75a94
#
_cell.length_a   1.000
_cell.length_b   1.000
_cell.length_c   1.000
_cell.angle_alpha   90.00
_cell.angle_beta   90.00
_cell.angle_gamma   90.00
#
_symmetry.space_group_name_H-M   'P 1'
#
loop_
_entity.id
_entity.type
_entity.pdbx_description
1 polymer ?
#
loop_
_entity_poly.entity_id
_entity_poly.type
_entity_poly.pdbx_seq_one_letter_code
_entity_poly.pdbx_strand_id
1 'polypeptide(L)'
;MFGNFQQSQLRIEISASKQAIRDSLLKTAHLRQWLWPQMLSPNLPDKLEEGLTFTSWLGLIPVQHQVLSANDQCLRLLLSQGIDGYHEWYWGDSWLQSRLEGISLLPLNLGQTLSLLKLRLFLSNQK
;
A
#
# COMPACT_ATOMS: atom_id res chain seq x y z
N MET A 1 -6.19 -19.48 -7.92
CA MET A 1 -5.99 -18.16 -8.56
C MET A 1 -5.31 -18.29 -9.89
N PHE A 2 -5.84 -17.65 -10.90
CA PHE A 2 -5.20 -17.60 -12.22
C PHE A 2 -4.27 -16.41 -12.29
N GLY A 3 -3.17 -16.57 -13.04
CA GLY A 3 -2.20 -15.51 -13.25
C GLY A 3 -0.78 -16.02 -13.15
N ASN A 4 0.16 -15.11 -13.26
CA ASN A 4 1.59 -15.39 -13.18
C ASN A 4 2.13 -14.95 -11.83
N PHE A 5 3.10 -15.70 -11.32
CA PHE A 5 3.86 -15.23 -10.17
C PHE A 5 4.70 -14.02 -10.58
N GLN A 6 4.59 -12.95 -9.81
CA GLN A 6 5.33 -11.71 -10.04
C GLN A 6 5.99 -11.28 -8.75
N GLN A 7 7.13 -10.64 -8.86
CA GLN A 7 7.85 -10.10 -7.72
C GLN A 7 8.45 -8.77 -8.13
N SER A 8 8.17 -7.72 -7.34
CA SER A 8 8.65 -6.38 -7.63
C SER A 8 9.06 -5.69 -6.34
N GLN A 9 10.22 -5.05 -6.36
CA GLN A 9 10.75 -4.32 -5.22
C GLN A 9 11.27 -2.98 -5.71
N LEU A 10 10.73 -1.90 -5.12
CA LEU A 10 11.09 -0.53 -5.49
C LEU A 10 11.43 0.26 -4.24
N ARG A 11 12.42 1.11 -4.36
CA ARG A 11 12.80 2.05 -3.30
C ARG A 11 12.88 3.44 -3.90
N ILE A 12 12.31 4.41 -3.19
CA ILE A 12 12.38 5.80 -3.61
C ILE A 12 12.93 6.67 -2.48
N GLU A 13 13.64 7.71 -2.87
CA GLU A 13 14.00 8.81 -1.99
C GLU A 13 12.85 9.81 -2.02
N ILE A 14 12.49 10.32 -0.86
CA ILE A 14 11.34 11.22 -0.75
C ILE A 14 11.61 12.25 0.35
N SER A 15 11.33 13.51 0.07
CA SER A 15 11.58 14.59 1.02
C SER A 15 10.46 14.66 2.06
N ALA A 16 10.46 13.71 2.99
CA ALA A 16 9.46 13.61 4.05
C ALA A 16 10.06 12.93 5.26
N SER A 17 9.58 13.29 6.46
CA SER A 17 10.02 12.64 7.68
C SER A 17 9.47 11.22 7.78
N LYS A 18 10.10 10.39 8.58
CA LYS A 18 9.62 9.05 8.91
C LYS A 18 8.17 9.09 9.38
N GLN A 19 7.82 10.05 10.25
CA GLN A 19 6.46 10.17 10.76
C GLN A 19 5.46 10.54 9.68
N ALA A 20 5.80 11.46 8.78
CA ALA A 20 4.91 11.84 7.68
C ALA A 20 4.65 10.67 6.74
N ILE A 21 5.68 9.89 6.45
CA ILE A 21 5.54 8.69 5.62
C ILE A 21 4.66 7.67 6.35
N ARG A 22 4.92 7.42 7.63
CA ARG A 22 4.10 6.52 8.44
C ARG A 22 2.62 6.91 8.39
N ASP A 23 2.33 8.17 8.64
CA ASP A 23 0.94 8.64 8.68
C ASP A 23 0.26 8.48 7.33
N SER A 24 0.97 8.67 6.22
CA SER A 24 0.41 8.50 4.89
C SER A 24 0.05 7.04 4.58
N LEU A 25 0.72 6.10 5.22
CA LEU A 25 0.51 4.66 5.00
C LEU A 25 -0.46 4.04 6.01
N LEU A 26 -0.49 4.53 7.24
CA LEU A 26 -1.28 3.91 8.31
C LEU A 26 -2.59 4.62 8.60
N LYS A 27 -2.69 5.93 8.39
CA LYS A 27 -3.95 6.65 8.62
C LYS A 27 -4.90 6.45 7.44
N THR A 28 -6.06 5.89 7.71
CA THR A 28 -7.03 5.54 6.66
C THR A 28 -7.51 6.75 5.87
N ALA A 29 -7.66 7.90 6.52
CA ALA A 29 -8.05 9.13 5.83
C ALA A 29 -7.00 9.54 4.78
N HIS A 30 -5.70 9.39 5.11
CA HIS A 30 -4.62 9.69 4.18
C HIS A 30 -4.59 8.68 3.03
N LEU A 31 -4.75 7.38 3.34
CA LEU A 31 -4.80 6.35 2.31
C LEU A 31 -5.91 6.60 1.30
N ARG A 32 -7.11 7.00 1.76
CA ARG A 32 -8.22 7.28 0.86
C ARG A 32 -7.91 8.43 -0.09
N GLN A 33 -7.12 9.41 0.37
CA GLN A 33 -6.75 10.55 -0.47
C GLN A 33 -5.79 10.17 -1.58
N TRP A 34 -4.65 9.54 -1.23
CA TRP A 34 -3.63 9.32 -2.24
C TRP A 34 -3.85 8.06 -3.08
N LEU A 35 -4.61 7.07 -2.58
CA LEU A 35 -4.94 5.89 -3.37
C LEU A 35 -6.01 6.14 -4.44
N TRP A 36 -6.83 7.20 -4.25
CA TRP A 36 -7.87 7.49 -5.23
C TRP A 36 -7.29 7.51 -6.66
N PRO A 37 -7.93 6.92 -7.68
CA PRO A 37 -9.31 6.39 -7.72
C PRO A 37 -9.49 4.97 -7.17
N GLN A 38 -8.45 4.34 -6.64
CA GLN A 38 -8.59 3.06 -5.96
C GLN A 38 -9.42 3.26 -4.68
N MET A 39 -10.46 2.47 -4.52
CA MET A 39 -11.40 2.62 -3.41
C MET A 39 -11.09 1.63 -2.30
N LEU A 40 -11.30 2.05 -1.06
CA LEU A 40 -11.17 1.20 0.13
C LEU A 40 -12.55 0.89 0.70
N SER A 41 -12.66 -0.24 1.42
CA SER A 41 -13.90 -0.58 2.13
C SER A 41 -14.30 0.53 3.10
N PRO A 42 -15.61 0.73 3.31
CA PRO A 42 -16.10 1.70 4.30
C PRO A 42 -15.88 1.21 5.72
N ASN A 43 -16.10 2.08 6.70
CA ASN A 43 -16.11 1.72 8.13
C ASN A 43 -14.75 1.18 8.64
N LEU A 44 -13.64 1.70 8.10
CA LEU A 44 -12.31 1.37 8.60
C LEU A 44 -12.00 2.19 9.86
N PRO A 45 -11.22 1.64 10.79
CA PRO A 45 -10.72 2.44 11.91
C PRO A 45 -9.82 3.56 11.41
N ASP A 46 -9.48 4.52 12.27
CA ASP A 46 -8.66 5.67 11.89
C ASP A 46 -7.26 5.27 11.44
N LYS A 47 -6.76 4.15 11.93
CA LYS A 47 -5.43 3.63 11.58
C LYS A 47 -5.51 2.16 11.23
N LEU A 48 -4.64 1.72 10.32
CA LEU A 48 -4.44 0.30 10.08
C LEU A 48 -3.75 -0.33 11.28
N GLU A 49 -4.28 -1.46 11.74
CA GLU A 49 -3.79 -2.17 12.91
C GLU A 49 -3.61 -3.64 12.59
N GLU A 50 -2.69 -4.29 13.30
CA GLU A 50 -2.45 -5.72 13.17
C GLU A 50 -3.75 -6.50 13.37
N GLY A 51 -4.01 -7.44 12.47
CA GLY A 51 -5.23 -8.25 12.48
C GLY A 51 -6.39 -7.70 11.67
N LEU A 52 -6.33 -6.42 11.28
CA LEU A 52 -7.39 -5.81 10.48
C LEU A 52 -7.42 -6.41 9.08
N THR A 53 -8.61 -6.69 8.60
CA THR A 53 -8.84 -7.11 7.20
C THR A 53 -9.69 -6.07 6.50
N PHE A 54 -9.28 -5.66 5.31
CA PHE A 54 -10.04 -4.70 4.51
C PHE A 54 -9.87 -5.02 3.02
N THR A 55 -10.73 -4.42 2.21
CA THR A 55 -10.70 -4.63 0.76
C THR A 55 -10.47 -3.31 0.04
N SER A 56 -9.67 -3.36 -1.02
CA SER A 56 -9.57 -2.26 -1.98
C SER A 56 -10.07 -2.74 -3.33
N TRP A 57 -10.50 -1.78 -4.16
CA TRP A 57 -10.99 -2.08 -5.51
C TRP A 57 -10.18 -1.29 -6.53
N LEU A 58 -9.62 -2.04 -7.50
CA LEU A 58 -9.03 -1.48 -8.71
C LEU A 58 -10.11 -1.59 -9.80
N GLY A 59 -10.95 -0.56 -9.89
CA GLY A 59 -12.16 -0.66 -10.68
C GLY A 59 -13.09 -1.71 -10.08
N LEU A 60 -13.36 -2.79 -10.81
CA LEU A 60 -14.20 -3.90 -10.35
C LEU A 60 -13.41 -5.04 -9.71
N ILE A 61 -12.08 -4.96 -9.69
CA ILE A 61 -11.22 -6.03 -9.17
C ILE A 61 -10.96 -5.80 -7.69
N PRO A 62 -11.45 -6.70 -6.81
CA PRO A 62 -11.18 -6.59 -5.38
C PRO A 62 -9.82 -7.18 -5.01
N VAL A 63 -9.14 -6.54 -4.08
CA VAL A 63 -7.96 -7.08 -3.42
C VAL A 63 -8.22 -7.01 -1.92
N GLN A 64 -8.18 -8.16 -1.26
CA GLN A 64 -8.34 -8.22 0.18
C GLN A 64 -6.98 -8.12 0.84
N HIS A 65 -6.88 -7.28 1.86
CA HIS A 65 -5.65 -7.05 2.62
C HIS A 65 -5.87 -7.45 4.07
N GLN A 66 -4.95 -8.26 4.60
CA GLN A 66 -4.91 -8.56 6.02
C GLN A 66 -3.63 -7.96 6.59
N VAL A 67 -3.76 -7.10 7.60
CA VAL A 67 -2.62 -6.45 8.23
C VAL A 67 -1.91 -7.46 9.12
N LEU A 68 -0.71 -7.87 8.72
CA LEU A 68 0.12 -8.79 9.50
C LEU A 68 0.96 -8.03 10.53
N SER A 69 1.40 -6.82 10.17
CA SER A 69 2.23 -6.00 11.04
C SER A 69 2.06 -4.54 10.64
N ALA A 70 1.89 -3.67 11.62
CA ALA A 70 1.79 -2.22 11.40
C ALA A 70 2.44 -1.52 12.59
N ASN A 71 3.55 -0.81 12.35
CA ASN A 71 4.30 -0.11 13.37
C ASN A 71 4.99 1.13 12.79
N ASP A 72 5.94 1.71 13.53
CA ASP A 72 6.60 2.95 13.10
C ASP A 72 7.52 2.79 11.91
N GLN A 73 7.85 1.56 11.53
CA GLN A 73 8.89 1.30 10.52
C GLN A 73 8.40 0.42 9.37
N CYS A 74 7.27 -0.27 9.52
CA CYS A 74 6.80 -1.14 8.47
C CYS A 74 5.29 -1.35 8.51
N LEU A 75 4.77 -1.72 7.34
CA LEU A 75 3.40 -2.20 7.16
C LEU A 75 3.51 -3.45 6.28
N ARG A 76 3.04 -4.58 6.80
CA ARG A 76 3.07 -5.84 6.06
C ARG A 76 1.66 -6.35 5.89
N LEU A 77 1.31 -6.68 4.67
CA LEU A 77 -0.04 -7.08 4.29
C LEU A 77 -0.01 -8.44 3.58
N LEU A 78 -0.94 -9.31 3.98
CA LEU A 78 -1.25 -10.53 3.22
C LEU A 78 -2.38 -10.19 2.26
N LEU A 79 -2.20 -10.53 0.99
CA LEU A 79 -3.15 -10.22 -0.08
C LEU A 79 -3.88 -11.46 -0.55
N SER A 80 -5.13 -11.30 -0.95
CA SER A 80 -5.93 -12.35 -1.55
C SER A 80 -6.92 -11.76 -2.55
N GLN A 81 -7.64 -12.61 -3.26
CA GLN A 81 -8.58 -12.26 -4.33
C GLN A 81 -7.82 -11.79 -5.58
N GLY A 82 -7.83 -10.52 -5.95
CA GLY A 82 -7.17 -10.05 -7.18
C GLY A 82 -5.66 -10.28 -7.23
N ILE A 83 -5.02 -10.40 -6.07
CA ILE A 83 -3.61 -10.72 -5.91
C ILE A 83 -3.50 -11.75 -4.80
N ASP A 84 -2.77 -12.83 -5.03
CA ASP A 84 -2.51 -13.84 -4.01
C ASP A 84 -1.04 -13.76 -3.62
N GLY A 85 -0.75 -13.08 -2.53
CA GLY A 85 0.63 -12.85 -2.11
C GLY A 85 0.78 -11.86 -0.97
N TYR A 86 1.81 -11.03 -1.03
CA TYR A 86 2.19 -10.12 0.04
C TYR A 86 2.53 -8.75 -0.50
N HIS A 87 2.25 -7.71 0.31
CA HIS A 87 2.68 -6.36 0.07
C HIS A 87 3.35 -5.84 1.34
N GLU A 88 4.62 -5.46 1.24
CA GLU A 88 5.39 -4.99 2.38
C GLU A 88 5.92 -3.59 2.11
N TRP A 89 5.81 -2.73 3.13
CA TRP A 89 6.28 -1.36 3.10
C TRP A 89 7.25 -1.14 4.25
N TYR A 90 8.40 -0.56 3.95
CA TYR A 90 9.40 -0.18 4.94
C TYR A 90 9.81 1.26 4.69
N TRP A 91 10.06 2.01 5.75
CA TRP A 91 10.43 3.41 5.62
C TRP A 91 11.30 3.90 6.76
N GLY A 92 11.97 5.02 6.52
CA GLY A 92 12.70 5.80 7.49
C GLY A 92 12.63 7.25 7.06
N ASP A 93 13.52 8.09 7.58
CA ASP A 93 13.56 9.49 7.17
C ASP A 93 14.03 9.59 5.72
N SER A 94 13.23 10.22 4.88
CA SER A 94 13.53 10.53 3.49
C SER A 94 13.64 9.31 2.57
N TRP A 95 13.11 8.14 2.97
CA TRP A 95 13.09 6.98 2.07
C TRP A 95 11.89 6.08 2.32
N LEU A 96 11.50 5.37 1.27
CA LEU A 96 10.38 4.43 1.29
C LEU A 96 10.69 3.27 0.35
N GLN A 97 10.46 2.05 0.83
CA GLN A 97 10.66 0.83 0.06
C GLN A 97 9.38 0.00 0.06
N SER A 98 9.00 -0.47 -1.11
CA SER A 98 7.82 -1.32 -1.30
C SER A 98 8.24 -2.63 -1.95
N ARG A 99 7.76 -3.73 -1.39
CA ARG A 99 7.92 -5.07 -1.96
C ARG A 99 6.54 -5.66 -2.17
N LEU A 100 6.27 -6.06 -3.41
CA LEU A 100 4.99 -6.64 -3.81
C LEU A 100 5.27 -7.93 -4.54
N GLU A 101 4.73 -9.04 -4.06
CA GLU A 101 4.88 -10.32 -4.71
C GLU A 101 3.60 -11.14 -4.62
N GLY A 102 3.37 -11.97 -5.62
CA GLY A 102 2.23 -12.85 -5.63
C GLY A 102 1.81 -13.28 -7.01
N ILE A 103 0.74 -14.06 -7.04
CA ILE A 103 0.13 -14.53 -8.28
C ILE A 103 -1.02 -13.58 -8.62
N SER A 104 -1.02 -13.05 -9.84
CA SER A 104 -2.05 -12.11 -10.28
C SER A 104 -2.09 -12.02 -11.80
N LEU A 105 -3.25 -11.65 -12.32
CA LEU A 105 -3.41 -11.22 -13.72
C LEU A 105 -3.07 -9.73 -13.90
N LEU A 106 -2.95 -8.98 -12.79
CA LEU A 106 -2.63 -7.57 -12.81
C LEU A 106 -1.13 -7.36 -13.00
N PRO A 107 -0.70 -6.27 -13.69
CA PRO A 107 0.71 -5.94 -13.81
C PRO A 107 1.20 -5.28 -12.50
N LEU A 108 1.73 -6.08 -11.58
CA LEU A 108 2.05 -5.62 -10.21
C LEU A 108 3.09 -4.51 -10.19
N ASN A 109 4.13 -4.61 -11.04
CA ASN A 109 5.18 -3.58 -11.07
C ASN A 109 4.61 -2.23 -11.50
N LEU A 110 3.73 -2.20 -12.50
CA LEU A 110 3.09 -0.96 -12.94
C LEU A 110 2.23 -0.37 -11.83
N GLY A 111 1.40 -1.20 -11.19
CA GLY A 111 0.55 -0.75 -10.08
C GLY A 111 1.37 -0.20 -8.93
N GLN A 112 2.47 -0.87 -8.57
CA GLN A 112 3.37 -0.43 -7.52
C GLN A 112 4.02 0.92 -7.86
N THR A 113 4.48 1.07 -9.10
CA THR A 113 5.09 2.32 -9.56
C THR A 113 4.10 3.48 -9.48
N LEU A 114 2.87 3.28 -9.95
CA LEU A 114 1.83 4.32 -9.90
C LEU A 114 1.47 4.68 -8.46
N SER A 115 1.39 3.70 -7.56
CA SER A 115 1.12 3.95 -6.14
C SER A 115 2.21 4.79 -5.50
N LEU A 116 3.48 4.47 -5.78
CA LEU A 116 4.61 5.23 -5.25
C LEU A 116 4.62 6.67 -5.77
N LEU A 117 4.28 6.89 -7.04
CA LEU A 117 4.18 8.24 -7.60
C LEU A 117 3.05 9.04 -6.94
N LYS A 118 1.88 8.41 -6.74
CA LYS A 118 0.76 9.07 -6.07
C LYS A 118 1.12 9.44 -4.63
N LEU A 119 1.79 8.54 -3.93
CA LEU A 119 2.23 8.79 -2.56
C LEU A 119 3.26 9.92 -2.50
N ARG A 120 4.20 9.97 -3.42
CA ARG A 120 5.19 11.05 -3.50
C ARG A 120 4.50 12.41 -3.68
N LEU A 121 3.53 12.47 -4.58
CA LEU A 121 2.77 13.70 -4.83
C LEU A 121 1.98 14.12 -3.58
N PHE A 122 1.34 13.17 -2.92
CA PHE A 122 0.61 13.44 -1.68
C PHE A 122 1.53 14.04 -0.61
N LEU A 123 2.69 13.42 -0.38
CA LEU A 123 3.63 13.88 0.63
C LEU A 123 4.24 15.26 0.28
N SER A 124 4.46 15.52 -1.00
CA SER A 124 4.93 16.84 -1.45
C SER A 124 3.93 17.95 -1.11
N ASN A 125 2.64 17.64 -1.18
CA ASN A 125 1.58 18.59 -0.91
C ASN A 125 1.29 18.78 0.58
N GLN A 126 1.90 17.95 1.45
CA GLN A 126 1.76 18.07 2.91
C GLN A 126 2.74 19.04 3.55
N LYS A 127 3.68 19.58 2.79
CA LYS A 127 4.68 20.51 3.29
C LYS A 127 4.15 21.94 3.44
#